data_6b69eca9128800ad51ffc857cc422367
#
_entry.id   6b69eca9128800ad51ffc857cc422367
#
_cell.length_a   1.000
_cell.length_b   1.000
_cell.length_c   1.000
_cell.angle_alpha   90.00
_cell.angle_beta   90.00
_cell.angle_gamma   90.00
#
_symmetry.space_group_name_H-M   'P 1'
#
loop_
_entity.id
_entity.type
_entity.pdbx_description
1 polymer ?
#
loop_
_entity_poly.entity_id
_entity_poly.type
_entity_poly.pdbx_seq_one_letter_code
_entity_poly.pdbx_strand_id
1 'polypeptide(L)'
;MKKLHIALLILTVFLIISGCYYYEPYPVYTPPAPPPYPSYDYIWDSAMRAAQDVGIQITSSNRNAGTIFGQRDRVGVTLQVIQQPDGKTRVELTTEGPKGSGSTVSDDFYRAFDRYMGRR
;
A
#
# COMPACT_ATOMS: atom_id res chain seq x y z
N MET A 1 61.56 46.58 -5.56
CA MET A 1 61.08 45.71 -4.49
C MET A 1 59.54 45.84 -4.28
N LYS A 2 58.96 47.04 -4.27
CA LYS A 2 57.49 47.17 -4.13
C LYS A 2 56.68 46.47 -5.24
N LYS A 3 57.15 46.52 -6.49
CA LYS A 3 56.50 45.83 -7.63
C LYS A 3 56.49 44.31 -7.52
N LEU A 4 57.58 43.74 -6.95
CA LEU A 4 57.69 42.31 -6.72
C LEU A 4 56.71 41.81 -5.65
N HIS A 5 56.52 42.58 -4.58
CA HIS A 5 55.55 42.27 -3.53
C HIS A 5 54.11 42.33 -4.00
N ILE A 6 53.80 43.32 -4.86
CA ILE A 6 52.48 43.45 -5.46
C ILE A 6 52.20 42.27 -6.40
N ALA A 7 53.17 41.86 -7.23
CA ALA A 7 53.03 40.72 -8.12
C ALA A 7 52.82 39.40 -7.33
N LEU A 8 53.55 39.22 -6.24
CA LEU A 8 53.41 38.04 -5.35
C LEU A 8 52.04 38.02 -4.67
N LEU A 9 51.52 39.17 -4.26
CA LEU A 9 50.23 39.32 -3.59
C LEU A 9 49.07 39.02 -4.58
N ILE A 10 49.18 39.45 -5.83
CA ILE A 10 48.21 39.14 -6.88
C ILE A 10 48.23 37.64 -7.21
N LEU A 11 49.40 37.00 -7.24
CA LEU A 11 49.53 35.57 -7.50
C LEU A 11 48.88 34.74 -6.40
N THR A 12 49.05 35.12 -5.12
CA THR A 12 48.44 34.43 -3.99
C THR A 12 46.92 34.56 -3.98
N VAL A 13 46.38 35.72 -4.33
CA VAL A 13 44.93 35.95 -4.46
C VAL A 13 44.33 35.10 -5.59
N PHE A 14 45.06 34.96 -6.70
CA PHE A 14 44.58 34.13 -7.85
C PHE A 14 44.52 32.64 -7.51
N LEU A 15 45.45 32.14 -6.65
CA LEU A 15 45.46 30.74 -6.20
C LEU A 15 44.28 30.41 -5.26
N ILE A 16 43.76 31.38 -4.51
CA ILE A 16 42.63 31.14 -3.57
C ILE A 16 41.31 31.04 -4.32
N ILE A 17 41.17 31.66 -5.50
CA ILE A 17 39.92 31.67 -6.28
C ILE A 17 39.72 30.39 -7.10
N SER A 18 40.77 29.58 -7.26
CA SER A 18 40.70 28.28 -7.99
C SER A 18 40.12 27.14 -7.13
N GLY A 19 39.33 27.43 -6.11
CA GLY A 19 38.56 26.44 -5.40
C GLY A 19 37.59 25.76 -6.38
N CYS A 20 37.97 24.57 -6.86
CA CYS A 20 37.06 23.71 -7.60
C CYS A 20 35.82 23.46 -6.74
N TYR A 21 34.71 24.06 -7.10
CA TYR A 21 33.40 23.65 -6.59
C TYR A 21 33.16 22.22 -7.07
N TYR A 22 33.43 21.25 -6.21
CA TYR A 22 33.07 19.87 -6.46
C TYR A 22 31.54 19.78 -6.22
N TYR A 23 30.77 19.81 -7.29
CA TYR A 23 29.34 19.54 -7.24
C TYR A 23 29.19 18.00 -7.15
N GLU A 24 28.94 17.52 -5.95
CA GLU A 24 28.58 16.13 -5.75
C GLU A 24 27.09 16.01 -6.12
N PRO A 25 26.77 15.30 -7.23
CA PRO A 25 25.37 15.10 -7.58
C PRO A 25 24.71 14.28 -6.48
N TYR A 26 23.74 14.86 -5.81
CA TYR A 26 22.92 14.11 -4.83
C TYR A 26 22.32 12.90 -5.55
N PRO A 27 22.39 11.70 -4.97
CA PRO A 27 21.70 10.56 -5.54
C PRO A 27 20.22 10.90 -5.61
N VAL A 28 19.71 10.95 -6.83
CA VAL A 28 18.26 11.13 -7.04
C VAL A 28 17.58 9.91 -6.43
N TYR A 29 16.87 10.12 -5.30
CA TYR A 29 16.05 9.07 -4.73
C TYR A 29 14.93 8.73 -5.71
N THR A 30 15.09 7.64 -6.42
CA THR A 30 14.01 7.06 -7.22
C THR A 30 13.21 6.18 -6.27
N PRO A 31 11.98 6.57 -5.87
CA PRO A 31 11.17 5.70 -5.04
C PRO A 31 10.99 4.35 -5.76
N PRO A 32 11.02 3.24 -5.03
CA PRO A 32 10.77 1.94 -5.64
C PRO A 32 9.42 1.97 -6.34
N ALA A 33 9.36 1.33 -7.52
CA ALA A 33 8.11 1.22 -8.26
C ALA A 33 7.03 0.61 -7.33
N PRO A 34 5.79 1.16 -7.34
CA PRO A 34 4.72 0.57 -6.56
C PRO A 34 4.55 -0.90 -6.94
N PRO A 35 4.28 -1.78 -5.98
CA PRO A 35 4.10 -3.19 -6.27
C PRO A 35 2.98 -3.38 -7.30
N PRO A 36 3.10 -4.35 -8.21
CA PRO A 36 2.14 -4.58 -9.30
C PRO A 36 0.75 -5.01 -8.80
N TYR A 37 0.64 -5.34 -7.53
CA TYR A 37 -0.60 -5.77 -6.89
C TYR A 37 -0.92 -4.90 -5.67
N PRO A 38 -2.22 -4.71 -5.35
CA PRO A 38 -2.61 -4.03 -4.13
C PRO A 38 -2.01 -4.70 -2.90
N SER A 39 -1.61 -3.89 -1.91
CA SER A 39 -1.05 -4.43 -0.67
C SER A 39 -2.08 -5.25 0.11
N TYR A 40 -1.60 -6.17 0.93
CA TYR A 40 -2.46 -6.95 1.85
C TYR A 40 -3.34 -6.04 2.71
N ASP A 41 -2.77 -4.97 3.25
CA ASP A 41 -3.49 -4.01 4.09
C ASP A 41 -4.63 -3.33 3.34
N TYR A 42 -4.39 -2.92 2.11
CA TYR A 42 -5.42 -2.32 1.26
C TYR A 42 -6.58 -3.29 0.99
N ILE A 43 -6.26 -4.55 0.69
CA ILE A 43 -7.26 -5.59 0.43
C ILE A 43 -8.03 -5.94 1.70
N TRP A 44 -7.35 -6.05 2.84
CA TRP A 44 -7.98 -6.26 4.14
C TRP A 44 -8.99 -5.17 4.48
N ASP A 45 -8.57 -3.91 4.39
CA ASP A 45 -9.45 -2.77 4.68
C ASP A 45 -10.63 -2.68 3.70
N SER A 46 -10.39 -3.00 2.42
CA SER A 46 -11.44 -3.07 1.40
C SER A 46 -12.47 -4.17 1.70
N ALA A 47 -12.00 -5.35 2.14
CA ALA A 47 -12.88 -6.45 2.53
C ALA A 47 -13.71 -6.10 3.78
N MET A 48 -13.11 -5.47 4.78
CA MET A 48 -13.82 -4.99 5.97
C MET A 48 -14.92 -3.98 5.62
N ARG A 49 -14.61 -3.00 4.79
CA ARG A 49 -15.57 -1.97 4.35
C ARG A 49 -16.68 -2.58 3.50
N ALA A 50 -16.34 -3.44 2.56
CA ALA A 50 -17.33 -4.13 1.73
C ALA A 50 -18.32 -4.95 2.57
N ALA A 51 -17.82 -5.67 3.57
CA ALA A 51 -18.65 -6.43 4.50
C ALA A 51 -19.62 -5.51 5.27
N GLN A 52 -19.13 -4.40 5.79
CA GLN A 52 -19.97 -3.41 6.50
C GLN A 52 -21.00 -2.78 5.59
N ASP A 53 -20.63 -2.42 4.36
CA ASP A 53 -21.54 -1.77 3.38
C ASP A 53 -22.73 -2.66 3.02
N VAL A 54 -22.56 -3.96 3.00
CA VAL A 54 -23.63 -4.91 2.69
C VAL A 54 -24.36 -5.44 3.93
N GLY A 55 -24.11 -4.85 5.09
CA GLY A 55 -24.81 -5.16 6.32
C GLY A 55 -24.33 -6.41 7.06
N ILE A 56 -23.14 -6.89 6.75
CA ILE A 56 -22.49 -7.94 7.54
C ILE A 56 -21.99 -7.34 8.85
N GLN A 57 -22.53 -7.80 9.96
CA GLN A 57 -22.06 -7.41 11.30
C GLN A 57 -20.82 -8.20 11.64
N ILE A 58 -19.68 -7.55 11.73
CA ILE A 58 -18.41 -8.18 12.06
C ILE A 58 -18.40 -8.48 13.57
N THR A 59 -18.24 -9.74 13.91
CA THR A 59 -18.20 -10.21 15.31
C THR A 59 -16.78 -10.41 15.80
N SER A 60 -15.86 -10.78 14.92
CA SER A 60 -14.45 -10.99 15.23
C SER A 60 -13.60 -10.81 13.98
N SER A 61 -12.38 -10.34 14.15
CA SER A 61 -11.41 -10.27 13.08
C SER A 61 -10.00 -10.52 13.60
N ASN A 62 -9.22 -11.27 12.85
CA ASN A 62 -7.81 -11.52 13.13
C ASN A 62 -6.98 -11.26 11.87
N ARG A 63 -6.34 -10.10 11.83
CA ARG A 63 -5.57 -9.67 10.67
C ARG A 63 -4.36 -10.57 10.39
N ASN A 64 -3.71 -11.08 11.44
CA ASN A 64 -2.56 -11.97 11.30
C ASN A 64 -2.95 -13.33 10.74
N ALA A 65 -4.10 -13.84 11.12
CA ALA A 65 -4.67 -15.07 10.58
C ALA A 65 -5.39 -14.86 9.25
N GLY A 66 -5.65 -13.61 8.87
CA GLY A 66 -6.38 -13.28 7.65
C GLY A 66 -7.85 -13.65 7.69
N THR A 67 -8.48 -13.67 8.88
CA THR A 67 -9.85 -14.15 9.05
C THR A 67 -10.75 -13.09 9.64
N ILE A 68 -11.94 -12.93 9.06
CA ILE A 68 -13.00 -12.04 9.52
C ILE A 68 -14.27 -12.87 9.69
N PHE A 69 -14.84 -12.85 10.87
CA PHE A 69 -16.13 -13.49 11.16
C PHE A 69 -17.22 -12.43 11.31
N GLY A 70 -18.38 -12.73 10.79
CA GLY A 70 -19.54 -11.87 10.90
C GLY A 70 -20.82 -12.63 10.65
N GLN A 71 -21.93 -11.90 10.67
CA GLN A 71 -23.23 -12.43 10.31
C GLN A 71 -24.10 -11.35 9.68
N ARG A 72 -24.98 -11.77 8.80
CA ARG A 72 -26.04 -10.96 8.23
C ARG A 72 -27.35 -11.75 8.29
N ASP A 73 -28.32 -11.19 9.02
CA ASP A 73 -29.58 -11.91 9.32
C ASP A 73 -29.32 -13.25 10.00
N ARG A 74 -29.65 -14.36 9.37
CA ARG A 74 -29.42 -15.72 9.85
C ARG A 74 -28.24 -16.42 9.18
N VAL A 75 -27.45 -15.66 8.43
CA VAL A 75 -26.32 -16.19 7.66
C VAL A 75 -25.04 -15.84 8.40
N GLY A 76 -24.31 -16.86 8.82
CA GLY A 76 -22.92 -16.74 9.29
C GLY A 76 -22.00 -16.51 8.10
N VAL A 77 -21.05 -15.60 8.25
CA VAL A 77 -20.10 -15.21 7.20
C VAL A 77 -18.67 -15.35 7.73
N THR A 78 -17.85 -16.04 6.96
CA THR A 78 -16.41 -16.13 7.20
C THR A 78 -15.68 -15.61 5.96
N LEU A 79 -14.89 -14.57 6.15
CA LEU A 79 -14.01 -14.04 5.12
C LEU A 79 -12.58 -14.49 5.41
N GLN A 80 -11.88 -14.95 4.38
CA GLN A 80 -10.46 -15.28 4.46
C GLN A 80 -9.68 -14.43 3.46
N VAL A 81 -8.70 -13.69 3.95
CA VAL A 81 -7.78 -12.89 3.16
C VAL A 81 -6.45 -13.63 3.11
N ILE A 82 -6.15 -14.23 1.98
CA ILE A 82 -5.04 -15.17 1.80
C ILE A 82 -3.98 -14.54 0.93
N GLN A 83 -2.78 -14.37 1.48
CA GLN A 83 -1.63 -13.95 0.69
C GLN A 83 -1.02 -15.15 -0.02
N GLN A 84 -0.91 -15.07 -1.35
CA GLN A 84 -0.35 -16.13 -2.18
C GLN A 84 1.16 -15.96 -2.35
N PRO A 85 1.90 -17.05 -2.63
CA PRO A 85 3.36 -16.97 -2.82
C PRO A 85 3.79 -16.07 -3.99
N ASP A 86 2.92 -15.83 -4.97
CA ASP A 86 3.16 -14.94 -6.12
C ASP A 86 2.99 -13.43 -5.79
N GLY A 87 2.70 -13.10 -4.53
CA GLY A 87 2.46 -11.73 -4.05
C GLY A 87 1.03 -11.23 -4.21
N LYS A 88 0.15 -12.03 -4.84
CA LYS A 88 -1.29 -11.71 -4.93
C LYS A 88 -1.99 -12.02 -3.61
N THR A 89 -3.06 -11.28 -3.35
CA THR A 89 -3.94 -11.56 -2.21
C THR A 89 -5.31 -11.94 -2.73
N ARG A 90 -5.82 -13.05 -2.22
CA ARG A 90 -7.13 -13.59 -2.55
C ARG A 90 -8.08 -13.41 -1.38
N VAL A 91 -9.33 -13.06 -1.67
CA VAL A 91 -10.39 -12.96 -0.66
C VAL A 91 -11.42 -14.04 -0.96
N GLU A 92 -11.68 -14.89 0.03
CA GLU A 92 -12.70 -15.93 -0.02
C GLU A 92 -13.79 -15.65 1.01
N LEU A 93 -15.04 -15.82 0.60
CA LEU A 93 -16.18 -15.69 1.49
C LEU A 93 -16.90 -17.04 1.54
N THR A 94 -17.10 -17.54 2.77
CA THR A 94 -17.88 -18.73 3.07
C THR A 94 -19.10 -18.32 3.87
N THR A 95 -20.25 -18.90 3.55
CA THR A 95 -21.53 -18.62 4.24
C THR A 95 -22.11 -19.89 4.81
N GLU A 96 -22.68 -19.76 6.01
CA GLU A 96 -23.42 -20.83 6.69
C GLU A 96 -24.80 -20.30 7.06
N GLY A 97 -25.85 -21.06 6.71
CA GLY A 97 -27.21 -20.63 7.00
C GLY A 97 -28.27 -21.33 6.15
N PRO A 98 -29.52 -20.84 6.17
CA PRO A 98 -30.61 -21.41 5.40
C PRO A 98 -30.30 -21.50 3.92
N LYS A 99 -30.78 -22.54 3.27
CA LYS A 99 -30.53 -22.81 1.84
C LYS A 99 -30.94 -21.63 0.97
N GLY A 100 -30.00 -21.13 0.14
CA GLY A 100 -30.22 -20.03 -0.78
C GLY A 100 -29.92 -18.61 -0.25
N SER A 101 -29.88 -18.40 1.06
CA SER A 101 -29.59 -17.06 1.62
C SER A 101 -28.12 -16.67 1.53
N GLY A 102 -27.21 -17.65 1.53
CA GLY A 102 -25.78 -17.40 1.46
C GLY A 102 -25.32 -16.83 0.11
N SER A 103 -25.96 -17.21 -0.99
CA SER A 103 -25.60 -16.73 -2.32
C SER A 103 -25.84 -15.24 -2.46
N THR A 104 -26.96 -14.72 -1.94
CA THR A 104 -27.25 -13.28 -1.98
C THR A 104 -26.23 -12.47 -1.18
N VAL A 105 -25.85 -12.95 0.00
CA VAL A 105 -24.82 -12.30 0.84
C VAL A 105 -23.46 -12.29 0.12
N SER A 106 -23.12 -13.41 -0.51
CA SER A 106 -21.88 -13.54 -1.26
C SER A 106 -21.84 -12.58 -2.46
N ASP A 107 -22.89 -12.55 -3.26
CA ASP A 107 -22.99 -11.68 -4.45
C ASP A 107 -22.94 -10.20 -4.07
N ASP A 108 -23.65 -9.80 -3.02
CA ASP A 108 -23.64 -8.43 -2.52
C ASP A 108 -22.24 -8.04 -2.03
N PHE A 109 -21.58 -8.93 -1.29
CA PHE A 109 -20.22 -8.69 -0.81
C PHE A 109 -19.23 -8.52 -1.95
N TYR A 110 -19.18 -9.45 -2.92
CA TYR A 110 -18.21 -9.36 -4.01
C TYR A 110 -18.46 -8.14 -4.89
N ARG A 111 -19.71 -7.75 -5.08
CA ARG A 111 -20.07 -6.52 -5.80
C ARG A 111 -19.57 -5.26 -5.08
N ALA A 112 -19.71 -5.21 -3.76
CA ALA A 112 -19.19 -4.12 -2.95
C ALA A 112 -17.65 -4.12 -2.92
N PHE A 113 -17.04 -5.28 -2.77
CA PHE A 113 -15.58 -5.44 -2.75
C PHE A 113 -14.95 -5.02 -4.08
N ASP A 114 -15.53 -5.40 -5.21
CA ASP A 114 -15.04 -5.00 -6.54
C ASP A 114 -15.06 -3.49 -6.75
N ARG A 115 -16.07 -2.78 -6.18
CA ARG A 115 -16.09 -1.31 -6.19
C ARG A 115 -14.87 -0.71 -5.49
N TYR A 116 -14.49 -1.24 -4.32
CA TYR A 116 -13.30 -0.79 -3.60
C TYR A 116 -12.00 -1.13 -4.35
N MET A 117 -11.98 -2.25 -5.06
CA MET A 117 -10.84 -2.67 -5.88
C MET A 117 -10.76 -1.97 -7.23
N GLY A 118 -11.71 -1.07 -7.56
CA GLY A 118 -11.75 -0.37 -8.84
C GLY A 118 -12.12 -1.26 -10.04
N ARG A 119 -12.67 -2.43 -9.78
CA ARG A 119 -13.19 -3.35 -10.81
C ARG A 119 -14.66 -3.00 -11.07
N ARG A 120 -14.97 -2.74 -12.30
CA ARG A 120 -16.33 -2.47 -12.74
C ARG A 120 -16.91 -3.63 -13.54
#